data_c88e54717216a51ad05d86ca3c0ff97e
#
_entry.id   c88e54717216a51ad05d86ca3c0ff97e
#
_cell.length_a   1.000
_cell.length_b   1.000
_cell.length_c   1.000
_cell.angle_alpha   90.00
_cell.angle_beta   90.00
_cell.angle_gamma   90.00
#
_symmetry.space_group_name_H-M   'P 1'
#
loop_
_entity.id
_entity.type
_entity.pdbx_description
1 polymer ?
#
loop_
_entity_poly.entity_id
_entity_poly.type
_entity_poly.pdbx_seq_one_letter_code
_entity_poly.pdbx_strand_id
1 'polypeptide(L)'
;MSRRHRAEKRDIIPDPKYGDLVLTKFMNSLMYQGKKSAAERIVYAALEKIESKAKRDAIQMFHEALDNVKPAIEVRSRRVGGATYQVPVEVRMDRRQALAIRWIITAARGRNENTMEERLSGELLDAANNRGTAVKKREDTHRMAEANRAFSHYRW
;
A
#
# COMPACT_ATOMS: atom_id res chain seq x y z
N MET A 1 6.42 -8.12 -25.57
CA MET A 1 6.14 -8.83 -24.31
C MET A 1 6.31 -10.33 -24.53
N SER A 2 7.04 -11.01 -23.64
CA SER A 2 7.21 -12.47 -23.75
C SER A 2 5.92 -13.17 -23.29
N ARG A 3 5.34 -13.99 -24.15
CA ARG A 3 4.19 -14.85 -23.82
C ARG A 3 4.60 -16.20 -23.21
N ARG A 4 5.88 -16.58 -23.37
CA ARG A 4 6.38 -17.91 -22.99
C ARG A 4 7.17 -17.89 -21.68
N HIS A 5 7.64 -16.72 -21.26
CA HIS A 5 8.50 -16.58 -20.08
C HIS A 5 7.95 -15.51 -19.15
N ARG A 6 7.86 -15.85 -17.86
CA ARG A 6 7.57 -14.86 -16.81
C ARG A 6 8.88 -14.23 -16.40
N ALA A 7 8.93 -12.90 -16.36
CA ALA A 7 10.11 -12.17 -15.90
C ALA A 7 10.52 -12.63 -14.49
N GLU A 8 11.82 -12.83 -14.30
CA GLU A 8 12.39 -13.13 -12.99
C GLU A 8 12.17 -11.96 -12.04
N LYS A 9 11.90 -12.28 -10.79
CA LYS A 9 11.80 -11.26 -9.75
C LYS A 9 13.21 -10.81 -9.37
N ARG A 10 13.45 -9.50 -9.45
CA ARG A 10 14.74 -8.93 -9.01
C ARG A 10 14.83 -9.01 -7.48
N ASP A 11 16.00 -9.39 -7.00
CA ASP A 11 16.31 -9.33 -5.57
C ASP A 11 16.43 -7.86 -5.12
N ILE A 12 15.83 -7.57 -3.97
CA ILE A 12 15.84 -6.25 -3.37
C ILE A 12 16.70 -6.33 -2.12
N ILE A 13 17.65 -5.42 -2.01
CA ILE A 13 18.52 -5.31 -0.84
C ILE A 13 17.73 -4.64 0.29
N PRO A 14 17.78 -5.17 1.52
CA PRO A 14 17.15 -4.52 2.68
C PRO A 14 17.71 -3.12 2.91
N ASP A 15 16.92 -2.28 3.59
CA ASP A 15 17.31 -0.92 3.93
C ASP A 15 18.53 -0.92 4.88
N PRO A 16 19.59 -0.12 4.60
CA PRO A 16 20.80 -0.12 5.43
C PRO A 16 20.58 0.44 6.85
N LYS A 17 19.61 1.34 7.05
CA LYS A 17 19.34 1.96 8.36
C LYS A 17 18.51 1.06 9.28
N TYR A 18 17.49 0.41 8.74
CA TYR A 18 16.53 -0.39 9.51
C TYR A 18 16.57 -1.90 9.18
N GLY A 19 17.30 -2.29 8.14
CA GLY A 19 17.40 -3.69 7.71
C GLY A 19 16.07 -4.26 7.16
N ASP A 20 15.14 -3.40 6.74
CA ASP A 20 13.78 -3.79 6.38
C ASP A 20 13.60 -3.82 4.85
N LEU A 21 13.19 -4.99 4.33
CA LEU A 21 12.93 -5.22 2.91
C LEU A 21 11.66 -4.51 2.43
N VAL A 22 10.63 -4.44 3.30
CA VAL A 22 9.36 -3.79 2.96
C VAL A 22 9.54 -2.30 2.85
N LEU A 23 10.39 -1.72 3.72
CA LEU A 23 10.74 -0.30 3.67
C LEU A 23 11.44 0.04 2.35
N THR A 24 12.37 -0.80 1.88
CA THR A 24 13.01 -0.62 0.56
C THR A 24 11.99 -0.67 -0.57
N LYS A 25 11.05 -1.61 -0.54
CA LYS A 25 9.95 -1.67 -1.53
C LYS A 25 9.09 -0.40 -1.50
N PHE A 26 8.84 0.12 -0.31
CA PHE A 26 8.10 1.36 -0.13
C PHE A 26 8.84 2.56 -0.74
N MET A 27 10.13 2.71 -0.46
CA MET A 27 10.99 3.76 -1.05
C MET A 27 11.02 3.68 -2.58
N ASN A 28 11.17 2.48 -3.13
CA ASN A 28 11.15 2.26 -4.57
C ASN A 28 9.81 2.63 -5.22
N SER A 29 8.70 2.44 -4.50
CA SER A 29 7.36 2.81 -4.97
C SER A 29 7.09 4.31 -4.83
N LEU A 30 7.69 4.97 -3.83
CA LEU A 30 7.61 6.42 -3.64
C LEU A 30 8.43 7.19 -4.67
N MET A 31 9.51 6.60 -5.14
CA MET A 31 10.49 7.22 -6.04
C MET A 31 9.86 7.70 -7.35
N TYR A 32 10.25 8.89 -7.80
CA TYR A 32 9.97 9.43 -9.13
C TYR A 32 11.25 9.56 -9.96
N GLN A 33 11.18 9.28 -11.24
CA GLN A 33 12.28 9.51 -12.20
C GLN A 33 13.60 8.86 -11.79
N GLY A 34 13.57 7.78 -11.03
CA GLY A 34 14.78 7.11 -10.54
C GLY A 34 15.53 7.86 -9.43
N LYS A 35 14.97 8.93 -8.87
CA LYS A 35 15.60 9.72 -7.79
C LYS A 35 15.49 9.02 -6.43
N LYS A 36 16.25 7.93 -6.26
CA LYS A 36 16.16 7.09 -5.06
C LYS A 36 16.62 7.82 -3.80
N SER A 37 17.71 8.59 -3.86
CA SER A 37 18.22 9.35 -2.72
C SER A 37 17.20 10.35 -2.16
N ALA A 38 16.39 10.97 -3.02
CA ALA A 38 15.31 11.85 -2.60
C ALA A 38 14.19 11.08 -1.89
N ALA A 39 13.81 9.91 -2.39
CA ALA A 39 12.82 9.05 -1.75
C ALA A 39 13.28 8.53 -0.39
N GLU A 40 14.54 8.10 -0.27
CA GLU A 40 15.16 7.68 0.99
C GLU A 40 15.12 8.80 2.04
N ARG A 41 15.54 10.01 1.66
CA ARG A 41 15.51 11.18 2.56
C ARG A 41 14.09 11.47 3.06
N ILE A 42 13.10 11.45 2.17
CA ILE A 42 11.69 11.68 2.53
C ILE A 42 11.21 10.61 3.53
N VAL A 43 11.48 9.35 3.28
CA VAL A 43 11.04 8.26 4.15
C VAL A 43 11.72 8.31 5.50
N TYR A 44 13.03 8.52 5.56
CA TYR A 44 13.75 8.63 6.83
C TYR A 44 13.27 9.83 7.65
N ALA A 45 13.10 10.99 7.04
CA ALA A 45 12.57 12.16 7.72
C ALA A 45 11.13 11.96 8.20
N ALA A 46 10.31 11.26 7.45
CA ALA A 46 8.95 10.90 7.86
C ALA A 46 8.96 9.95 9.07
N LEU A 47 9.82 8.94 9.09
CA LEU A 47 9.96 8.01 10.22
C LEU A 47 10.47 8.73 11.48
N GLU A 48 11.45 9.62 11.39
CA GLU A 48 11.94 10.44 12.50
C GLU A 48 10.83 11.35 13.07
N LYS A 49 10.00 11.93 12.21
CA LYS A 49 8.82 12.71 12.64
C LYS A 49 7.77 11.83 13.35
N ILE A 50 7.58 10.59 12.91
CA ILE A 50 6.67 9.63 13.56
C ILE A 50 7.17 9.30 14.96
N GLU A 51 8.45 8.96 15.09
CA GLU A 51 9.07 8.61 16.36
C GLU A 51 8.97 9.78 17.36
N SER A 52 9.25 11.00 16.91
CA SER A 52 9.15 12.20 17.75
C SER A 52 7.72 12.50 18.23
N LYS A 53 6.71 12.27 17.37
CA LYS A 53 5.30 12.55 17.67
C LYS A 53 4.65 11.45 18.50
N ALA A 54 4.88 10.19 18.14
CA ALA A 54 4.22 9.04 18.74
C ALA A 54 4.97 8.48 19.95
N LYS A 55 6.27 8.81 20.11
CA LYS A 55 7.17 8.26 21.14
C LYS A 55 7.19 6.73 21.14
N ARG A 56 7.05 6.13 19.97
CA ARG A 56 7.05 4.69 19.70
C ARG A 56 8.02 4.41 18.56
N ASP A 57 8.48 3.17 18.45
CA ASP A 57 9.32 2.72 17.34
C ASP A 57 8.66 2.98 15.98
N ALA A 58 9.33 3.78 15.16
CA ALA A 58 8.81 4.22 13.86
C ALA A 58 8.61 3.04 12.89
N ILE A 59 9.48 2.03 12.92
CA ILE A 59 9.36 0.83 12.08
C ILE A 59 8.16 -0.01 12.47
N GLN A 60 7.89 -0.20 13.74
CA GLN A 60 6.68 -0.90 14.19
C GLN A 60 5.43 -0.18 13.73
N MET A 61 5.39 1.15 13.89
CA MET A 61 4.25 1.94 13.42
C MET A 61 4.08 1.90 11.90
N PHE A 62 5.17 1.85 11.15
CA PHE A 62 5.13 1.66 9.70
C PHE A 62 4.49 0.32 9.32
N HIS A 63 4.88 -0.78 9.98
CA HIS A 63 4.29 -2.09 9.75
C HIS A 63 2.81 -2.14 10.18
N GLU A 64 2.47 -1.58 11.35
CA GLU A 64 1.07 -1.46 11.80
C GLU A 64 0.22 -0.69 10.78
N ALA A 65 0.72 0.44 10.26
CA ALA A 65 0.05 1.21 9.23
C ALA A 65 -0.19 0.40 7.95
N LEU A 66 0.83 -0.33 7.48
CA LEU A 66 0.69 -1.21 6.32
C LEU A 66 -0.34 -2.31 6.56
N ASP A 67 -0.29 -2.98 7.71
CA ASP A 67 -1.20 -4.08 8.05
C ASP A 67 -2.66 -3.60 8.13
N ASN A 68 -2.87 -2.41 8.66
CA ASN A 68 -4.19 -1.78 8.72
C ASN A 68 -4.75 -1.38 7.34
N VAL A 69 -3.90 -1.20 6.34
CA VAL A 69 -4.32 -0.82 4.97
C VAL A 69 -4.39 -2.03 4.02
N LYS A 70 -3.76 -3.16 4.33
CA LYS A 70 -3.78 -4.36 3.49
C LYS A 70 -5.21 -4.86 3.28
N PRO A 71 -5.70 -4.96 2.03
CA PRO A 71 -7.02 -5.52 1.75
C PRO A 71 -6.99 -7.05 1.76
N ALA A 72 -8.01 -7.68 2.34
CA ALA A 72 -8.20 -9.13 2.28
C ALA A 72 -8.88 -9.57 0.98
N ILE A 73 -9.81 -8.75 0.48
CA ILE A 73 -10.66 -9.03 -0.68
C ILE A 73 -10.63 -7.82 -1.62
N GLU A 74 -10.62 -8.09 -2.91
CA GLU A 74 -10.82 -7.08 -3.97
C GLU A 74 -11.90 -7.53 -4.94
N VAL A 75 -12.38 -6.61 -5.76
CA VAL A 75 -13.37 -6.91 -6.80
C VAL A 75 -12.66 -6.95 -8.15
N ARG A 76 -12.91 -8.00 -8.92
CA ARG A 76 -12.40 -8.14 -10.30
C ARG A 76 -13.55 -8.27 -11.28
N SER A 77 -13.43 -7.58 -12.39
CA SER A 77 -14.39 -7.69 -13.49
C SER A 77 -14.23 -9.02 -14.20
N ARG A 78 -15.33 -9.74 -14.39
CA ARG A 78 -15.39 -10.94 -15.22
C ARG A 78 -16.55 -10.85 -16.21
N ARG A 79 -16.29 -11.17 -17.46
CA ARG A 79 -17.32 -11.20 -18.49
C ARG A 79 -17.89 -12.62 -18.62
N VAL A 80 -19.20 -12.75 -18.42
CA VAL A 80 -19.93 -14.01 -18.53
C VAL A 80 -21.18 -13.77 -19.37
N GLY A 81 -21.35 -14.53 -20.47
CA GLY A 81 -22.53 -14.43 -21.33
C GLY A 81 -22.79 -13.03 -21.90
N GLY A 82 -21.73 -12.23 -22.16
CA GLY A 82 -21.87 -10.86 -22.67
C GLY A 82 -22.03 -9.77 -21.61
N ALA A 83 -22.39 -10.12 -20.38
CA ALA A 83 -22.47 -9.19 -19.26
C ALA A 83 -21.16 -9.16 -18.44
N THR A 84 -20.82 -8.00 -17.89
CA THR A 84 -19.64 -7.84 -17.03
C THR A 84 -20.08 -7.82 -15.56
N TYR A 85 -19.55 -8.75 -14.79
CA TYR A 85 -19.81 -8.87 -13.35
C TYR A 85 -18.59 -8.46 -12.54
N GLN A 86 -18.82 -7.80 -11.42
CA GLN A 86 -17.80 -7.49 -10.42
C GLN A 86 -17.73 -8.67 -9.43
N VAL A 87 -16.69 -9.48 -9.53
CA VAL A 87 -16.56 -10.71 -8.74
C VAL A 87 -15.59 -10.47 -7.57
N PRO A 88 -16.00 -10.69 -6.31
CA PRO A 88 -15.10 -10.61 -5.17
C PRO A 88 -14.10 -11.77 -5.18
N VAL A 89 -12.83 -11.43 -5.05
CA VAL A 89 -11.72 -12.39 -5.07
C VAL A 89 -10.78 -12.11 -3.91
N GLU A 90 -10.30 -13.16 -3.26
CA GLU A 90 -9.29 -13.03 -2.22
C GLU A 90 -7.97 -12.52 -2.81
N VAL A 91 -7.33 -11.59 -2.10
CA VAL A 91 -6.06 -10.98 -2.52
C VAL A 91 -4.89 -11.78 -1.98
N ARG A 92 -3.95 -12.17 -2.84
CA ARG A 92 -2.71 -12.84 -2.45
C ARG A 92 -1.82 -11.91 -1.62
N MET A 93 -1.00 -12.47 -0.72
CA MET A 93 -0.17 -11.70 0.23
C MET A 93 0.72 -10.65 -0.44
N ASP A 94 1.43 -11.03 -1.50
CA ASP A 94 2.28 -10.10 -2.26
C ASP A 94 1.50 -8.90 -2.80
N ARG A 95 0.28 -9.14 -3.26
CA ARG A 95 -0.58 -8.10 -3.80
C ARG A 95 -1.20 -7.24 -2.71
N ARG A 96 -1.54 -7.81 -1.55
CA ARG A 96 -2.01 -7.04 -0.38
C ARG A 96 -0.99 -5.98 -0.01
N GLN A 97 0.28 -6.37 0.09
CA GLN A 97 1.38 -5.46 0.40
C GLN A 97 1.55 -4.39 -0.68
N ALA A 98 1.54 -4.76 -1.95
CA ALA A 98 1.68 -3.80 -3.05
C ALA A 98 0.53 -2.78 -3.10
N LEU A 99 -0.71 -3.22 -2.82
CA LEU A 99 -1.86 -2.34 -2.74
C LEU A 99 -1.77 -1.39 -1.55
N ALA A 100 -1.39 -1.88 -0.36
CA ALA A 100 -1.21 -1.06 0.83
C ALA A 100 -0.17 0.05 0.61
N ILE A 101 0.99 -0.29 0.06
CA ILE A 101 2.04 0.67 -0.28
C ILE A 101 1.49 1.74 -1.24
N ARG A 102 0.84 1.33 -2.30
CA ARG A 102 0.28 2.24 -3.30
C ARG A 102 -0.77 3.18 -2.71
N TRP A 103 -1.67 2.65 -1.89
CA TRP A 103 -2.75 3.45 -1.30
C TRP A 103 -2.23 4.45 -0.28
N ILE A 104 -1.27 4.07 0.55
CA ILE A 104 -0.62 5.00 1.49
C ILE A 104 0.09 6.13 0.73
N ILE A 105 0.88 5.82 -0.29
CA ILE A 105 1.59 6.83 -1.08
C ILE A 105 0.60 7.76 -1.79
N THR A 106 -0.46 7.22 -2.38
CA THR A 106 -1.48 8.02 -3.06
C THR A 106 -2.22 8.92 -2.08
N ALA A 107 -2.60 8.39 -0.92
CA ALA A 107 -3.25 9.15 0.14
C ALA A 107 -2.35 10.26 0.70
N ALA A 108 -1.08 9.96 0.97
CA ALA A 108 -0.11 10.94 1.41
C ALA A 108 0.05 12.10 0.40
N ARG A 109 0.15 11.79 -0.88
CA ARG A 109 0.25 12.80 -1.95
C ARG A 109 -0.97 13.72 -2.03
N GLY A 110 -2.14 13.24 -1.65
CA GLY A 110 -3.39 14.02 -1.62
C GLY A 110 -3.58 14.88 -0.37
N ARG A 111 -2.67 14.84 0.60
CA ARG A 111 -2.76 15.65 1.83
C ARG A 111 -2.35 17.10 1.60
N ASN A 112 -2.76 17.98 2.49
CA ASN A 112 -2.58 19.44 2.35
C ASN A 112 -1.31 19.99 3.01
N GLU A 113 -0.53 19.15 3.71
CA GLU A 113 0.73 19.58 4.33
C GLU A 113 1.73 20.04 3.27
N ASN A 114 2.66 20.91 3.63
CA ASN A 114 3.58 21.55 2.68
C ASN A 114 4.60 20.57 2.08
N THR A 115 5.22 19.73 2.92
CA THR A 115 6.27 18.81 2.49
C THR A 115 5.77 17.37 2.39
N MET A 116 6.38 16.59 1.49
CA MET A 116 6.04 15.17 1.37
C MET A 116 6.37 14.36 2.63
N GLU A 117 7.40 14.77 3.38
CA GLU A 117 7.78 14.19 4.67
C GLU A 117 6.64 14.32 5.69
N GLU A 118 6.02 15.50 5.76
CA GLU A 118 4.88 15.76 6.65
C GLU A 118 3.64 15.01 6.22
N ARG A 119 3.34 15.02 4.92
CA ARG A 119 2.24 14.26 4.34
C ARG A 119 2.35 12.77 4.63
N LEU A 120 3.53 12.20 4.41
CA LEU A 120 3.78 10.79 4.64
C LEU A 120 3.73 10.43 6.12
N SER A 121 4.35 11.22 6.99
CA SER A 121 4.30 10.99 8.44
C SER A 121 2.87 11.09 8.97
N GLY A 122 2.09 12.06 8.50
CA GLY A 122 0.69 12.22 8.85
C GLY A 122 -0.16 11.03 8.43
N GLU A 123 -0.03 10.58 7.19
CA GLU A 123 -0.81 9.44 6.70
C GLU A 123 -0.43 8.12 7.39
N LEU A 124 0.86 7.87 7.65
CA LEU A 124 1.30 6.68 8.38
C LEU A 124 0.80 6.67 9.82
N LEU A 125 0.82 7.81 10.52
CA LEU A 125 0.25 7.93 11.86
C LEU A 125 -1.26 7.68 11.88
N ASP A 126 -1.98 8.26 10.93
CA ASP A 126 -3.43 8.06 10.81
C ASP A 126 -3.74 6.59 10.49
N ALA A 127 -3.02 5.97 9.56
CA ALA A 127 -3.20 4.58 9.18
C ALA A 127 -2.87 3.60 10.33
N ALA A 128 -1.83 3.86 11.12
CA ALA A 128 -1.52 3.07 12.32
C ALA A 128 -2.66 3.10 13.34
N ASN A 129 -3.38 4.22 13.41
CA ASN A 129 -4.57 4.38 14.27
C ASN A 129 -5.90 4.01 13.56
N ASN A 130 -5.87 3.25 12.48
CA ASN A 130 -7.04 2.89 11.67
C ASN A 130 -7.86 4.10 11.18
N ARG A 131 -7.20 5.18 10.84
CA ARG A 131 -7.80 6.40 10.28
C ARG A 131 -7.11 6.77 8.97
N GLY A 132 -7.62 7.80 8.32
CA GLY A 132 -7.00 8.34 7.11
C GLY A 132 -7.59 7.79 5.82
N THR A 133 -7.15 8.38 4.71
CA THR A 133 -7.69 8.11 3.37
C THR A 133 -7.30 6.71 2.85
N ALA A 134 -6.12 6.21 3.20
CA ALA A 134 -5.67 4.88 2.82
C ALA A 134 -6.53 3.77 3.47
N VAL A 135 -6.84 3.91 4.76
CA VAL A 135 -7.72 2.98 5.48
C VAL A 135 -9.14 3.05 4.91
N LYS A 136 -9.65 4.24 4.63
CA LYS A 136 -10.95 4.42 3.99
C LYS A 136 -11.00 3.71 2.63
N LYS A 137 -9.93 3.78 1.83
CA LYS A 137 -9.85 3.06 0.55
C LYS A 137 -9.95 1.54 0.72
N ARG A 138 -9.32 0.97 1.75
CA ARG A 138 -9.47 -0.44 2.10
C ARG A 138 -10.93 -0.77 2.45
N GLU A 139 -11.56 0.03 3.31
CA GLU A 139 -12.95 -0.16 3.73
C GLU A 139 -13.92 -0.08 2.56
N ASP A 140 -13.75 0.89 1.67
CA ASP A 140 -14.56 1.02 0.46
C ASP A 140 -14.39 -0.20 -0.47
N THR A 141 -13.17 -0.71 -0.60
CA THR A 141 -12.88 -1.92 -1.38
C THR A 141 -13.57 -3.15 -0.77
N HIS A 142 -13.51 -3.31 0.56
CA HIS A 142 -14.20 -4.39 1.27
C HIS A 142 -15.72 -4.26 1.17
N ARG A 143 -16.26 -3.04 1.27
CA ARG A 143 -17.70 -2.77 1.11
C ARG A 143 -18.19 -3.11 -0.30
N MET A 144 -17.41 -2.77 -1.34
CA MET A 144 -17.73 -3.16 -2.71
C MET A 144 -17.70 -4.68 -2.89
N ALA A 145 -16.73 -5.37 -2.28
CA ALA A 145 -16.67 -6.83 -2.34
C ALA A 145 -17.86 -7.48 -1.63
N GLU A 146 -18.27 -6.95 -0.50
CA GLU A 146 -19.45 -7.43 0.22
C GLU A 146 -20.75 -7.19 -0.57
N ALA A 147 -20.93 -6.01 -1.15
CA ALA A 147 -22.08 -5.70 -2.01
C ALA A 147 -22.18 -6.62 -3.23
N ASN A 148 -21.06 -7.11 -3.74
CA ASN A 148 -21.00 -8.04 -4.88
C ASN A 148 -20.86 -9.53 -4.46
N ARG A 149 -21.07 -9.84 -3.19
CA ARG A 149 -20.93 -11.22 -2.65
C ARG A 149 -21.79 -12.25 -3.37
N ALA A 150 -22.97 -11.85 -3.86
CA ALA A 150 -23.86 -12.70 -4.62
C ALA A 150 -23.20 -13.29 -5.89
N PHE A 151 -22.19 -12.60 -6.46
CA PHE A 151 -21.46 -13.05 -7.66
C PHE A 151 -20.20 -13.87 -7.33
N SER A 152 -19.97 -14.24 -6.10
CA SER A 152 -18.78 -15.01 -5.68
C SER A 152 -18.66 -16.37 -6.34
N HIS A 153 -19.77 -16.99 -6.76
CA HIS A 153 -19.82 -18.24 -7.50
C HIS A 153 -19.28 -18.14 -8.93
N TYR A 154 -19.13 -16.93 -9.47
CA TYR A 154 -18.47 -16.69 -10.76
C TYR A 154 -16.93 -16.65 -10.69
N ARG A 155 -16.33 -16.98 -9.55
CA ARG A 155 -14.87 -17.12 -9.45
C ARG A 155 -14.36 -18.17 -10.42
N TRP A 156 -13.13 -17.96 -10.91
CA TRP A 156 -12.40 -18.93 -11.73
C TRP A 156 -11.21 -19.50 -10.99
#